data_036ea2421c7f2e1d2aa89ec6b0f13a35
#
_entry.id   036ea2421c7f2e1d2aa89ec6b0f13a35
#
_cell.length_a   1.000
_cell.length_b   1.000
_cell.length_c   1.000
_cell.angle_alpha   90.00
_cell.angle_beta   90.00
_cell.angle_gamma   90.00
#
_symmetry.space_group_name_H-M   'P 1'
#
loop_
_entity.id
_entity.type
_entity.pdbx_description
1 polymer ?
#
loop_
_entity_poly.entity_id
_entity_poly.type
_entity_poly.pdbx_seq_one_letter_code
_entity_poly.pdbx_strand_id
1 'polypeptide(L)'
;MITSPVVIKNFITPEDAQTLIDEINRPSETNPYPEYYKTRYGGTAYPYNKTVLAIQRKYSLLSNDTHQRLNPEETKQIKTFKSFGSVWLEGSAANPHIDDQSPEEFIEYSTVIYLDDTFTGGDLYFPDLGFTYKPEKYDGIFFISDGDLWRHGISKIESGKRTTLLYMHTTQTEHPEGYTIVDPDLN
;
A
#
# COMPACT_ATOMS: atom_id res chain seq x y z
N MET A 1 -12.03 -7.55 -15.56
CA MET A 1 -11.78 -7.11 -14.15
C MET A 1 -11.37 -8.30 -13.30
N ILE A 2 -10.40 -8.17 -12.41
CA ILE A 2 -10.03 -9.27 -11.51
C ILE A 2 -11.21 -9.62 -10.59
N THR A 3 -11.32 -10.89 -10.24
CA THR A 3 -12.37 -11.42 -9.36
C THR A 3 -11.84 -11.89 -8.00
N SER A 4 -10.53 -11.82 -7.81
CA SER A 4 -9.81 -12.19 -6.58
C SER A 4 -8.50 -11.39 -6.50
N PRO A 5 -7.97 -11.14 -5.30
CA PRO A 5 -6.65 -10.55 -5.15
C PRO A 5 -5.57 -11.34 -5.88
N VAL A 6 -4.64 -10.64 -6.50
CA VAL A 6 -3.54 -11.23 -7.28
C VAL A 6 -2.22 -10.99 -6.56
N VAL A 7 -1.49 -12.06 -6.29
CA VAL A 7 -0.15 -11.99 -5.67
C VAL A 7 0.92 -12.11 -6.75
N ILE A 8 1.84 -11.16 -6.77
CA ILE A 8 3.04 -11.20 -7.62
C ILE A 8 4.25 -11.37 -6.73
N LYS A 9 4.90 -12.54 -6.87
CA LYS A 9 6.08 -12.89 -6.10
C LYS A 9 7.29 -12.03 -6.52
N ASN A 10 8.10 -11.64 -5.53
CA ASN A 10 9.32 -10.84 -5.74
C ASN A 10 9.04 -9.56 -6.57
N PHE A 11 7.95 -8.88 -6.27
CA PHE A 11 7.56 -7.65 -6.95
C PHE A 11 8.53 -6.51 -6.71
N ILE A 12 9.11 -6.42 -5.50
CA ILE A 12 10.15 -5.45 -5.14
C ILE A 12 11.50 -6.15 -5.00
N THR A 13 12.59 -5.48 -5.39
CA THR A 13 13.93 -6.01 -5.18
C THR A 13 14.35 -5.93 -3.71
N PRO A 14 15.22 -6.84 -3.23
CA PRO A 14 15.73 -6.79 -1.85
C PRO A 14 16.42 -5.45 -1.51
N GLU A 15 17.17 -4.88 -2.45
CA GLU A 15 17.90 -3.62 -2.26
C GLU A 15 16.95 -2.44 -2.09
N ASP A 16 15.92 -2.36 -2.93
CA ASP A 16 14.91 -1.30 -2.86
C ASP A 16 14.09 -1.43 -1.58
N ALA A 17 13.72 -2.66 -1.20
CA ALA A 17 13.00 -2.94 0.03
C ALA A 17 13.80 -2.52 1.26
N GLN A 18 15.10 -2.86 1.32
CA GLN A 18 15.96 -2.46 2.44
C GLN A 18 16.10 -0.94 2.55
N THR A 19 16.26 -0.26 1.41
CA THR A 19 16.33 1.22 1.39
C THR A 19 15.05 1.85 1.95
N LEU A 20 13.88 1.30 1.61
CA LEU A 20 12.60 1.77 2.14
C LEU A 20 12.44 1.45 3.63
N ILE A 21 12.86 0.27 4.09
CA ILE A 21 12.84 -0.12 5.50
C ILE A 21 13.69 0.85 6.33
N ASP A 22 14.89 1.17 5.87
CA ASP A 22 15.78 2.09 6.57
C ASP A 22 15.18 3.48 6.69
N GLU A 23 14.52 3.96 5.62
CA GLU A 23 13.81 5.24 5.64
C GLU A 23 12.59 5.24 6.56
N ILE A 24 11.75 4.21 6.49
CA ILE A 24 10.56 4.06 7.33
C ILE A 24 10.93 3.98 8.82
N ASN A 25 12.05 3.35 9.15
CA ASN A 25 12.54 3.21 10.51
C ASN A 25 13.45 4.37 10.96
N ARG A 26 13.66 5.40 10.15
CA ARG A 26 14.47 6.55 10.53
C ARG A 26 13.95 7.20 11.81
N PRO A 27 14.82 7.54 12.78
CA PRO A 27 14.41 8.18 14.02
C PRO A 27 13.56 9.45 13.79
N SER A 28 12.56 9.64 14.64
CA SER A 28 11.58 10.74 14.54
C SER A 28 12.21 12.14 14.66
N GLU A 29 13.39 12.25 15.28
CA GLU A 29 14.13 13.52 15.41
C GLU A 29 14.54 14.10 14.05
N THR A 30 14.69 13.25 13.05
CA THR A 30 15.01 13.64 11.67
C THR A 30 13.80 13.65 10.75
N ASN A 31 12.64 13.29 11.27
CA ASN A 31 11.39 13.26 10.52
C ASN A 31 10.58 14.54 10.82
N PRO A 32 10.34 15.42 9.83
CA PRO A 32 9.61 16.68 10.04
C PRO A 32 8.13 16.49 10.39
N TYR A 33 7.59 15.27 10.31
CA TYR A 33 6.18 14.97 10.63
C TYR A 33 6.00 13.89 11.71
N PRO A 34 6.73 13.94 12.85
CA PRO A 34 6.75 12.83 13.80
C PRO A 34 5.41 12.57 14.50
N GLU A 35 4.57 13.59 14.64
CA GLU A 35 3.33 13.52 15.41
C GLU A 35 2.14 12.97 14.62
N TYR A 36 2.05 13.32 13.35
CA TYR A 36 0.95 12.91 12.48
C TYR A 36 0.97 11.39 12.18
N TYR A 37 2.14 10.77 12.25
CA TYR A 37 2.37 9.37 11.87
C TYR A 37 2.54 8.40 13.04
N LYS A 38 2.51 8.87 14.27
CA LYS A 38 2.35 8.03 15.46
C LYS A 38 0.88 7.65 15.62
N THR A 39 0.33 7.00 14.60
CA THR A 39 -1.02 6.48 14.72
C THR A 39 -1.00 5.20 15.56
N ARG A 40 -2.15 4.83 16.07
CA ARG A 40 -2.49 3.56 16.75
C ARG A 40 -2.02 2.30 15.98
N TYR A 41 -1.61 2.44 14.72
CA TYR A 41 -1.20 1.39 13.79
C TYR A 41 0.28 1.40 13.41
N GLY A 42 1.10 2.19 14.08
CA GLY A 42 2.51 2.36 13.76
C GLY A 42 2.84 3.61 12.96
N GLY A 43 4.12 3.80 12.69
CA GLY A 43 4.61 4.98 11.96
C GLY A 43 4.33 4.88 10.45
N THR A 44 4.07 6.03 9.85
CA THR A 44 4.02 6.20 8.39
C THR A 44 5.17 7.13 8.02
N ALA A 45 5.98 6.76 7.02
CA ALA A 45 7.10 7.57 6.57
C ALA A 45 6.84 8.10 5.15
N TYR A 46 7.17 9.36 4.95
CA TYR A 46 7.27 9.96 3.63
C TYR A 46 8.74 9.95 3.17
N PRO A 47 8.98 9.84 1.86
CA PRO A 47 10.32 9.88 1.33
C PRO A 47 10.90 11.29 1.41
N TYR A 48 12.06 11.43 2.07
CA TYR A 48 12.75 12.72 2.21
C TYR A 48 13.98 12.84 1.33
N ASN A 49 14.38 11.76 0.69
CA ASN A 49 15.56 11.78 -0.17
C ASN A 49 15.22 11.32 -1.58
N LYS A 50 16.07 11.75 -2.54
CA LYS A 50 15.84 11.48 -3.97
C LYS A 50 15.84 9.98 -4.30
N THR A 51 16.61 9.18 -3.55
CA THR A 51 16.68 7.72 -3.78
C THR A 51 15.35 7.07 -3.41
N VAL A 52 14.80 7.40 -2.25
CA VAL A 52 13.50 6.85 -1.79
C VAL A 52 12.37 7.30 -2.71
N LEU A 53 12.37 8.57 -3.11
CA LEU A 53 11.42 9.09 -4.11
C LEU A 53 11.50 8.31 -5.43
N ALA A 54 12.71 8.05 -5.93
CA ALA A 54 12.91 7.29 -7.18
C ALA A 54 12.40 5.85 -7.05
N ILE A 55 12.62 5.20 -5.90
CA ILE A 55 12.11 3.85 -5.62
C ILE A 55 10.58 3.87 -5.56
N GLN A 56 9.98 4.79 -4.83
CA GLN A 56 8.52 4.89 -4.75
C GLN A 56 7.90 5.15 -6.12
N ARG A 57 8.48 6.06 -6.91
CA ARG A 57 8.04 6.32 -8.29
C ARG A 57 8.13 5.07 -9.18
N LYS A 58 9.24 4.32 -9.10
CA LYS A 58 9.43 3.07 -9.85
C LYS A 58 8.28 2.09 -9.58
N TYR A 59 7.98 1.84 -8.31
CA TYR A 59 6.95 0.85 -7.93
C TYR A 59 5.53 1.40 -8.08
N SER A 60 5.33 2.70 -8.02
CA SER A 60 4.09 3.36 -8.41
C SER A 60 3.75 3.08 -9.88
N LEU A 61 4.69 3.33 -10.79
CA LEU A 61 4.51 3.08 -12.22
C LEU A 61 4.31 1.58 -12.52
N LEU A 62 5.09 0.71 -11.88
CA LEU A 62 4.92 -0.75 -12.03
C LEU A 62 3.56 -1.22 -11.49
N SER A 63 3.06 -0.63 -10.41
CA SER A 63 1.75 -0.96 -9.85
C SER A 63 0.62 -0.50 -10.77
N ASN A 64 0.68 0.73 -11.30
CA ASN A 64 -0.29 1.24 -12.28
C ASN A 64 -0.37 0.31 -13.49
N ASP A 65 0.77 -0.03 -14.07
CA ASP A 65 0.90 -0.91 -15.23
C ASP A 65 0.35 -2.32 -14.94
N THR A 66 0.61 -2.82 -13.74
CA THR A 66 0.11 -4.12 -13.30
C THR A 66 -1.41 -4.11 -13.16
N HIS A 67 -1.99 -3.12 -12.50
CA HIS A 67 -3.45 -2.98 -12.42
C HIS A 67 -4.09 -2.85 -13.79
N GLN A 68 -3.49 -2.05 -14.69
CA GLN A 68 -3.99 -1.90 -16.06
C GLN A 68 -4.02 -3.24 -16.82
N ARG A 69 -2.98 -4.06 -16.68
CA ARG A 69 -2.93 -5.41 -17.29
C ARG A 69 -3.89 -6.40 -16.66
N LEU A 70 -4.09 -6.31 -15.35
CA LEU A 70 -5.03 -7.18 -14.61
C LEU A 70 -6.49 -6.84 -14.89
N ASN A 71 -6.77 -5.60 -15.32
CA ASN A 71 -8.12 -5.11 -15.62
C ASN A 71 -8.20 -4.59 -17.07
N PRO A 72 -8.08 -5.46 -18.09
CA PRO A 72 -7.97 -5.05 -19.50
C PRO A 72 -9.22 -4.35 -20.05
N GLU A 73 -10.37 -4.50 -19.39
CA GLU A 73 -11.61 -3.78 -19.72
C GLU A 73 -11.63 -2.35 -19.17
N GLU A 74 -10.73 -1.98 -18.24
CA GLU A 74 -10.60 -0.60 -17.79
C GLU A 74 -9.92 0.23 -18.89
N THR A 75 -10.68 1.16 -19.46
CA THR A 75 -10.24 1.99 -20.59
C THR A 75 -9.59 3.29 -20.16
N LYS A 76 -9.80 3.71 -18.92
CA LYS A 76 -9.15 4.88 -18.35
C LYS A 76 -7.78 4.49 -17.80
N GLN A 77 -6.87 5.44 -17.81
CA GLN A 77 -5.54 5.22 -17.22
C GLN A 77 -5.63 5.11 -15.70
N ILE A 78 -5.15 3.99 -15.16
CA ILE A 78 -5.00 3.81 -13.72
C ILE A 78 -3.73 4.55 -13.25
N LYS A 79 -3.88 5.39 -12.23
CA LYS A 79 -2.80 6.24 -11.70
C LYS A 79 -2.70 6.08 -10.19
N THR A 80 -1.50 6.18 -9.65
CA THR A 80 -1.32 6.26 -8.20
C THR A 80 -1.81 7.60 -7.68
N PHE A 81 -2.71 7.55 -6.75
CA PHE A 81 -3.26 8.70 -6.03
C PHE A 81 -2.47 8.99 -4.76
N LYS A 82 -2.14 7.95 -3.99
CA LYS A 82 -1.48 8.06 -2.69
C LYS A 82 -0.49 6.91 -2.50
N SER A 83 0.64 7.19 -1.90
CA SER A 83 1.59 6.15 -1.48
C SER A 83 2.17 6.47 -0.10
N PHE A 84 2.38 5.44 0.70
CA PHE A 84 3.01 5.58 2.01
C PHE A 84 3.60 4.27 2.50
N GLY A 85 4.71 4.37 3.25
CA GLY A 85 5.24 3.27 4.03
C GLY A 85 4.48 3.12 5.35
N SER A 86 4.24 1.90 5.79
CA SER A 86 3.46 1.61 6.99
C SER A 86 4.14 0.54 7.84
N VAL A 87 4.16 0.75 9.15
CA VAL A 87 4.64 -0.22 10.14
C VAL A 87 3.50 -0.57 11.08
N TRP A 88 3.19 -1.86 11.15
CA TRP A 88 2.22 -2.43 12.08
C TRP A 88 2.94 -3.21 13.17
N LEU A 89 2.71 -2.85 14.40
CA LEU A 89 3.37 -3.43 15.57
C LEU A 89 2.62 -4.65 16.10
N GLU A 90 3.30 -5.46 16.90
CA GLU A 90 2.68 -6.55 17.67
C GLU A 90 1.41 -6.09 18.38
N GLY A 91 0.37 -6.89 18.30
CA GLY A 91 -0.96 -6.59 18.84
C GLY A 91 -1.89 -5.83 17.89
N SER A 92 -1.35 -5.21 16.83
CA SER A 92 -2.17 -4.49 15.84
C SER A 92 -2.96 -5.44 14.96
N ALA A 93 -4.16 -5.01 14.57
CA ALA A 93 -5.04 -5.70 13.62
C ALA A 93 -5.94 -4.68 12.94
N ALA A 94 -6.52 -5.01 11.78
CA ALA A 94 -7.56 -4.23 11.14
C ALA A 94 -8.81 -5.08 10.90
N ASN A 95 -9.95 -4.57 11.31
CA ASN A 95 -11.24 -5.17 10.95
C ASN A 95 -11.50 -5.00 9.45
N PRO A 96 -12.36 -5.85 8.87
CA PRO A 96 -12.72 -5.72 7.46
C PRO A 96 -13.30 -4.34 7.13
N HIS A 97 -12.70 -3.69 6.13
CA HIS A 97 -13.06 -2.36 5.64
C HIS A 97 -12.80 -2.30 4.12
N ILE A 98 -13.33 -1.31 3.46
CA ILE A 98 -12.93 -0.89 2.12
C ILE A 98 -12.04 0.34 2.25
N ASP A 99 -11.06 0.51 1.36
CA ASP A 99 -10.18 1.69 1.37
C ASP A 99 -10.93 2.95 0.97
N ASP A 100 -11.98 2.79 0.20
CA ASP A 100 -12.87 3.84 -0.27
C ASP A 100 -13.91 4.24 0.79
N GLN A 101 -13.44 4.65 1.97
CA GLN A 101 -14.33 5.24 2.98
C GLN A 101 -14.28 6.76 2.89
N SER A 102 -15.42 7.38 2.49
CA SER A 102 -15.63 8.82 2.40
C SER A 102 -14.74 9.65 3.36
N PRO A 103 -14.06 10.70 2.90
CA PRO A 103 -14.29 11.48 1.67
C PRO A 103 -13.46 11.05 0.46
N GLU A 104 -12.84 9.92 0.49
CA GLU A 104 -11.89 9.44 -0.51
C GLU A 104 -12.53 8.40 -1.45
N GLU A 105 -13.77 8.63 -1.88
CA GLU A 105 -14.59 7.75 -2.76
C GLU A 105 -13.98 7.50 -4.15
N PHE A 106 -12.69 7.73 -4.32
CA PHE A 106 -12.00 7.60 -5.61
C PHE A 106 -10.84 6.61 -5.56
N ILE A 107 -10.69 5.85 -4.48
CA ILE A 107 -9.72 4.75 -4.40
C ILE A 107 -10.38 3.52 -5.01
N GLU A 108 -9.99 3.19 -6.25
CA GLU A 108 -10.56 2.09 -7.00
C GLU A 108 -9.72 0.82 -6.89
N TYR A 109 -8.40 0.97 -6.70
CA TYR A 109 -7.47 -0.16 -6.62
C TYR A 109 -6.41 0.09 -5.54
N SER A 110 -5.94 -0.98 -4.92
CA SER A 110 -4.84 -0.93 -3.95
C SER A 110 -3.75 -1.94 -4.26
N THR A 111 -2.52 -1.54 -3.96
CA THR A 111 -1.34 -2.40 -3.97
C THR A 111 -0.69 -2.37 -2.59
N VAL A 112 -0.43 -3.53 -2.02
CA VAL A 112 0.37 -3.68 -0.80
C VAL A 112 1.64 -4.45 -1.14
N ILE A 113 2.80 -3.84 -0.90
CA ILE A 113 4.11 -4.48 -1.10
C ILE A 113 4.70 -4.78 0.28
N TYR A 114 5.04 -6.04 0.51
CA TYR A 114 5.64 -6.49 1.77
C TYR A 114 7.16 -6.34 1.70
N LEU A 115 7.70 -5.51 2.58
CA LEU A 115 9.13 -5.19 2.57
C LEU A 115 9.94 -6.20 3.36
N ASP A 116 9.35 -6.81 4.38
CA ASP A 116 9.98 -7.83 5.23
C ASP A 116 9.00 -8.96 5.60
N ASP A 117 9.49 -9.97 6.30
CA ASP A 117 8.75 -11.10 6.85
C ASP A 117 9.16 -11.38 8.31
N THR A 118 9.61 -10.35 9.04
CA THR A 118 10.13 -10.47 10.43
C THR A 118 9.01 -10.47 11.47
N PHE A 119 7.81 -10.92 11.11
CA PHE A 119 6.62 -10.94 11.96
C PHE A 119 5.85 -12.27 11.80
N THR A 120 4.94 -12.53 12.73
CA THR A 120 3.97 -13.62 12.63
C THR A 120 2.55 -13.08 12.78
N GLY A 121 1.57 -13.79 12.23
CA GLY A 121 0.23 -13.25 12.03
C GLY A 121 0.23 -12.20 10.92
N GLY A 122 -0.69 -11.24 10.99
CA GLY A 122 -0.74 -10.14 10.03
C GLY A 122 -1.17 -10.54 8.62
N ASP A 123 -1.89 -11.65 8.49
CA ASP A 123 -2.44 -12.11 7.23
C ASP A 123 -3.43 -11.08 6.68
N LEU A 124 -3.35 -10.81 5.39
CA LEU A 124 -4.35 -10.00 4.69
C LEU A 124 -5.49 -10.92 4.27
N TYR A 125 -6.71 -10.60 4.70
CA TYR A 125 -7.87 -11.44 4.42
C TYR A 125 -9.04 -10.65 3.85
N PHE A 126 -9.79 -11.30 2.98
CA PHE A 126 -10.98 -10.79 2.29
C PHE A 126 -12.15 -11.73 2.63
N PRO A 127 -12.95 -11.43 3.65
CA PRO A 127 -13.95 -12.39 4.16
C PRO A 127 -15.04 -12.73 3.12
N ASP A 128 -15.46 -11.75 2.33
CA ASP A 128 -16.53 -11.92 1.35
C ASP A 128 -16.06 -12.66 0.08
N LEU A 129 -14.75 -12.68 -0.17
CA LEU A 129 -14.11 -13.47 -1.24
C LEU A 129 -13.62 -14.85 -0.77
N GLY A 130 -13.62 -15.12 0.55
CA GLY A 130 -13.01 -16.32 1.11
C GLY A 130 -11.52 -16.44 0.84
N PHE A 131 -10.83 -15.30 0.68
CA PHE A 131 -9.41 -15.26 0.36
C PHE A 131 -8.59 -14.80 1.58
N THR A 132 -7.50 -15.49 1.83
CA THR A 132 -6.51 -15.10 2.86
C THR A 132 -5.11 -15.27 2.29
N TYR A 133 -4.30 -14.25 2.48
CA TYR A 133 -2.90 -14.25 2.06
C TYR A 133 -1.98 -14.11 3.27
N LYS A 134 -1.13 -15.12 3.47
CA LYS A 134 -0.03 -15.06 4.42
C LYS A 134 1.14 -14.30 3.78
N PRO A 135 1.53 -13.15 4.33
CA PRO A 135 2.57 -12.33 3.72
C PRO A 135 3.93 -13.03 3.61
N GLU A 136 4.56 -12.85 2.46
CA GLU A 136 5.97 -13.19 2.23
C GLU A 136 6.70 -11.92 1.79
N LYS A 137 7.95 -11.77 2.20
CA LYS A 137 8.76 -10.59 1.84
C LYS A 137 8.91 -10.44 0.34
N TYR A 138 8.94 -9.19 -0.09
CA TYR A 138 9.11 -8.76 -1.48
C TYR A 138 7.92 -9.02 -2.39
N ASP A 139 6.84 -9.63 -1.89
CA ASP A 139 5.63 -9.84 -2.67
C ASP A 139 4.80 -8.56 -2.78
N GLY A 140 4.12 -8.41 -3.91
CA GLY A 140 3.08 -7.41 -4.12
C GLY A 140 1.71 -8.07 -4.23
N ILE A 141 0.71 -7.56 -3.53
CA ILE A 141 -0.68 -7.99 -3.68
C ILE A 141 -1.51 -6.86 -4.26
N PHE A 142 -2.32 -7.19 -5.27
CA PHE A 142 -3.11 -6.28 -6.09
C PHE A 142 -4.58 -6.63 -5.97
N PHE A 143 -5.41 -5.65 -5.64
CA PHE A 143 -6.86 -5.88 -5.46
C PHE A 143 -7.66 -4.62 -5.78
N ILE A 144 -8.97 -4.80 -5.97
CA ILE A 144 -9.94 -3.72 -6.08
C ILE A 144 -10.25 -3.23 -4.66
N SER A 145 -10.32 -1.92 -4.48
CA SER A 145 -10.57 -1.30 -3.17
C SER A 145 -11.99 -0.77 -3.03
N ASP A 146 -12.77 -0.85 -4.11
CA ASP A 146 -14.15 -0.38 -4.18
C ASP A 146 -15.13 -1.55 -4.10
N GLY A 147 -16.23 -1.31 -3.41
CA GLY A 147 -17.35 -2.25 -3.28
C GLY A 147 -17.22 -3.28 -2.14
N ASP A 148 -18.36 -3.62 -1.56
CA ASP A 148 -18.48 -4.46 -0.36
C ASP A 148 -17.79 -5.82 -0.46
N LEU A 149 -17.74 -6.39 -1.67
CA LEU A 149 -17.10 -7.69 -1.92
C LEU A 149 -15.58 -7.65 -1.61
N TRP A 150 -14.97 -6.47 -1.70
CA TRP A 150 -13.54 -6.27 -1.52
C TRP A 150 -13.15 -5.81 -0.11
N ARG A 151 -14.09 -5.89 0.84
CA ARG A 151 -13.74 -5.65 2.24
C ARG A 151 -12.59 -6.55 2.64
N HIS A 152 -11.58 -5.93 3.23
CA HIS A 152 -10.38 -6.63 3.65
C HIS A 152 -9.93 -6.18 5.03
N GLY A 153 -9.21 -7.06 5.72
CA GLY A 153 -8.68 -6.81 7.04
C GLY A 153 -7.29 -7.40 7.20
N ILE A 154 -6.68 -7.07 8.31
CA ILE A 154 -5.38 -7.61 8.70
C ILE A 154 -5.58 -8.39 10.00
N SER A 155 -5.23 -9.67 10.01
CA SER A 155 -5.25 -10.46 11.24
C SER A 155 -4.24 -9.90 12.25
N LYS A 156 -4.42 -10.23 13.51
CA LYS A 156 -3.53 -9.73 14.57
C LYS A 156 -2.06 -10.06 14.26
N ILE A 157 -1.19 -9.06 14.40
CA ILE A 157 0.26 -9.27 14.44
C ILE A 157 0.57 -9.94 15.79
N GLU A 158 1.03 -11.17 15.74
CA GLU A 158 1.31 -11.97 16.95
C GLU A 158 2.70 -11.71 17.52
N SER A 159 3.66 -11.40 16.65
CA SER A 159 5.01 -11.01 17.05
C SER A 159 5.70 -10.21 15.95
N GLY A 160 6.70 -9.41 16.33
CA GLY A 160 7.51 -8.63 15.40
C GLY A 160 6.81 -7.37 14.90
N LYS A 161 7.21 -6.91 13.70
CA LYS A 161 6.60 -5.76 13.04
C LYS A 161 6.45 -6.02 11.55
N ARG A 162 5.28 -5.67 11.02
CA ARG A 162 4.93 -5.80 9.59
C ARG A 162 5.19 -4.48 8.90
N THR A 163 6.16 -4.47 7.99
CA THR A 163 6.54 -3.27 7.23
C THR A 163 6.07 -3.41 5.78
N THR A 164 5.32 -2.43 5.30
CA THR A 164 4.74 -2.44 3.95
C THR A 164 4.86 -1.09 3.28
N LEU A 165 4.84 -1.10 1.94
CA LEU A 165 4.61 0.06 1.10
C LEU A 165 3.25 -0.10 0.44
N LEU A 166 2.41 0.93 0.55
CA LEU A 166 1.06 0.94 -0.01
C LEU A 166 0.97 1.95 -1.16
N TYR A 167 0.21 1.56 -2.17
CA TYR A 167 -0.24 2.45 -3.23
C TYR A 167 -1.75 2.33 -3.37
N MET A 168 -2.40 3.48 -3.41
CA MET A 168 -3.82 3.62 -3.72
C MET A 168 -3.96 4.24 -5.09
N HIS A 169 -4.83 3.69 -5.93
CA HIS A 169 -4.92 4.04 -7.34
C HIS A 169 -6.34 4.43 -7.72
N THR A 170 -6.42 5.29 -8.73
CA THR A 170 -7.69 5.79 -9.28
C THR A 170 -7.62 5.92 -10.81
N THR A 171 -8.77 5.91 -11.45
CA THR A 171 -8.95 6.30 -12.86
C THR A 171 -9.48 7.72 -13.01
N GLN A 172 -9.81 8.38 -11.91
CA GLN A 172 -10.37 9.74 -11.92
C GLN A 172 -9.30 10.78 -12.23
N THR A 173 -9.69 11.86 -12.90
CA THR A 173 -8.80 12.95 -13.28
C THR A 173 -9.00 14.21 -12.43
N GLU A 174 -10.14 14.30 -11.73
CA GLU A 174 -10.47 15.40 -10.83
C GLU A 174 -10.34 14.92 -9.39
N HIS A 175 -9.77 15.75 -8.53
CA HIS A 175 -9.55 15.43 -7.13
C HIS A 175 -10.32 16.39 -6.25
N PRO A 176 -10.78 15.95 -5.05
CA PRO A 176 -11.24 16.86 -4.02
C PRO A 176 -10.16 17.88 -3.69
N GLU A 177 -10.56 19.15 -3.45
CA GLU A 177 -9.63 20.19 -3.04
C GLU A 177 -8.81 19.74 -1.82
N GLY A 178 -7.49 19.91 -1.91
CA GLY A 178 -6.55 19.57 -0.83
C GLY A 178 -5.79 18.24 -1.00
N TYR A 179 -6.12 17.43 -1.99
CA TYR A 179 -5.34 16.24 -2.32
C TYR A 179 -4.42 16.50 -3.51
N THR A 180 -3.14 16.29 -3.30
CA THR A 180 -2.16 16.32 -4.38
C THR A 180 -1.95 14.89 -4.83
N ILE A 181 -2.30 14.57 -6.10
CA ILE A 181 -1.78 13.35 -6.69
C ILE A 181 -0.27 13.45 -6.63
N VAL A 182 0.34 12.40 -6.13
CA VAL A 182 1.75 12.15 -6.43
C VAL A 182 1.78 11.66 -7.87
N ASP A 183 1.49 12.57 -8.81
CA ASP A 183 1.72 12.30 -10.22
C ASP A 183 3.24 12.19 -10.40
N PRO A 184 3.74 11.00 -10.75
CA PRO A 184 5.17 10.83 -11.00
C PRO A 184 5.69 11.70 -12.15
N ASP A 185 4.82 12.27 -12.97
CA ASP A 185 5.19 13.11 -14.11
C ASP A 185 5.18 14.62 -13.80
N LEU A 186 4.68 15.04 -12.62
CA LEU A 186 4.76 16.43 -12.18
C LEU A 186 6.07 16.63 -11.37
N ASN A 187 7.23 16.64 -12.06
CA ASN A 187 8.46 17.45 -11.81
C ASN A 187 9.58 17.00 -12.74
#